data_e2875cce7e5bc9fdfc4be2594eb679ec
#
_entry.id   e2875cce7e5bc9fdfc4be2594eb679ec
#
_cell.length_a   1.000
_cell.length_b   1.000
_cell.length_c   1.000
_cell.angle_alpha   90.00
_cell.angle_beta   90.00
_cell.angle_gamma   90.00
#
_symmetry.space_group_name_H-M   'P 1'
#
loop_
_entity.id
_entity.type
_entity.pdbx_description
1 polymer ?
#
loop_
_entity_poly.entity_id
_entity_poly.type
_entity_poly.pdbx_seq_one_letter_code
_entity_poly.pdbx_strand_id
1 'polypeptide(L)'
;MDYNQYKFLSFDCYGTLIDWETGIWNAFQRIVLLNNRTDLFKEKVLSHFAELEEAQQTNTPSMLYPEVLYNVHQQFAKRNNLQSNEGLDKEFGNSVPYWPAFADSADALRKLKTKFKLIILSNVNDAGFTDSSRRLGVEFDAIYTAEQIGSYKPNPANFEYMIKSVKQTFGIKKDSILHVAQSLFHDHIPAKAVGMTTVWIDRQNLSKNGNWGATKVVDNPPKADAIFKNLMSFAQTVVHD
;
A
#
# COMPACT_ATOMS: atom_id res chain seq x y z
N MET A 1 -11.33 13.86 17.27
CA MET A 1 -11.53 12.40 17.42
C MET A 1 -10.80 11.97 18.69
N ASP A 2 -11.40 11.19 19.55
CA ASP A 2 -10.71 10.61 20.71
C ASP A 2 -9.95 9.36 20.28
N TYR A 3 -8.62 9.42 20.32
CA TYR A 3 -7.77 8.30 19.90
C TYR A 3 -7.55 7.25 21.02
N ASN A 4 -7.91 7.56 22.27
CA ASN A 4 -7.72 6.65 23.41
C ASN A 4 -8.65 5.44 23.38
N GLN A 5 -9.74 5.51 22.60
CA GLN A 5 -10.66 4.38 22.40
C GLN A 5 -10.08 3.25 21.56
N TYR A 6 -9.02 3.52 20.76
CA TYR A 6 -8.39 2.53 19.91
C TYR A 6 -7.23 1.84 20.63
N LYS A 7 -7.12 0.54 20.40
CA LYS A 7 -6.04 -0.30 20.92
C LYS A 7 -5.09 -0.74 19.83
N PHE A 8 -5.59 -0.78 18.60
CA PHE A 8 -4.87 -1.24 17.41
C PHE A 8 -4.93 -0.18 16.31
N LEU A 9 -3.80 -0.03 15.62
CA LEU A 9 -3.72 0.66 14.34
C LEU A 9 -3.46 -0.39 13.26
N SER A 10 -4.35 -0.48 12.27
CA SER A 10 -4.09 -1.27 11.06
C SER A 10 -3.61 -0.35 9.94
N PHE A 11 -2.55 -0.74 9.26
CA PHE A 11 -1.91 0.04 8.20
C PHE A 11 -2.00 -0.67 6.86
N ASP A 12 -2.30 0.09 5.82
CA ASP A 12 -1.79 -0.20 4.49
C ASP A 12 -0.26 0.01 4.47
N CYS A 13 0.44 -0.66 3.54
CA CYS A 13 1.90 -0.58 3.45
C CYS A 13 2.36 0.32 2.30
N TYR A 14 2.00 -0.04 1.06
CA TYR A 14 2.55 0.58 -0.15
C TYR A 14 1.77 1.82 -0.55
N GLY A 15 2.44 2.99 -0.50
CA GLY A 15 1.84 4.32 -0.59
C GLY A 15 1.63 4.97 0.78
N THR A 16 1.52 4.17 1.84
CA THR A 16 1.35 4.64 3.22
C THR A 16 2.68 4.68 3.97
N LEU A 17 3.41 3.56 3.98
CA LEU A 17 4.68 3.35 4.69
C LEU A 17 5.88 3.25 3.74
N ILE A 18 5.68 2.62 2.60
CA ILE A 18 6.67 2.38 1.53
C ILE A 18 6.31 3.24 0.32
N ASP A 19 7.30 3.96 -0.23
CA ASP A 19 7.18 4.76 -1.45
C ASP A 19 7.28 3.85 -2.69
N TRP A 20 6.16 3.22 -3.02
CA TRP A 20 6.05 2.31 -4.15
C TRP A 20 6.23 3.01 -5.49
N GLU A 21 5.82 4.29 -5.63
CA GLU A 21 5.98 5.03 -6.88
C GLU A 21 7.45 5.21 -7.24
N THR A 22 8.28 5.55 -6.25
CA THR A 22 9.73 5.61 -6.44
C THR A 22 10.32 4.21 -6.69
N GLY A 23 9.82 3.19 -5.97
CA GLY A 23 10.26 1.81 -6.16
C GLY A 23 10.01 1.29 -7.58
N ILE A 24 8.79 1.41 -8.07
CA ILE A 24 8.37 1.02 -9.43
C ILE A 24 9.11 1.83 -10.49
N TRP A 25 9.20 3.15 -10.32
CA TRP A 25 9.95 3.98 -11.25
C TRP A 25 11.40 3.52 -11.40
N ASN A 26 12.08 3.25 -10.29
CA ASN A 26 13.45 2.77 -10.30
C ASN A 26 13.56 1.39 -10.97
N ALA A 27 12.61 0.49 -10.71
CA ALA A 27 12.59 -0.84 -11.32
C ALA A 27 12.41 -0.79 -12.85
N PHE A 28 11.62 0.16 -13.37
CA PHE A 28 11.44 0.35 -14.81
C PHE A 28 12.67 0.96 -15.53
N GLN A 29 13.63 1.57 -14.80
CA GLN A 29 14.73 2.26 -15.44
C GLN A 29 15.54 1.37 -16.40
N ARG A 30 15.70 0.09 -16.07
CA ARG A 30 16.47 -0.83 -16.93
C ARG A 30 15.84 -1.00 -18.31
N ILE A 31 14.53 -1.25 -18.39
CA ILE A 31 13.87 -1.42 -19.69
C ILE A 31 13.76 -0.10 -20.45
N VAL A 32 13.54 1.01 -19.76
CA VAL A 32 13.48 2.36 -20.37
C VAL A 32 14.81 2.72 -21.01
N LEU A 33 15.93 2.52 -20.29
CA LEU A 33 17.29 2.80 -20.77
C LEU A 33 17.69 1.85 -21.90
N LEU A 34 17.40 0.55 -21.79
CA LEU A 34 17.69 -0.45 -22.83
C LEU A 34 17.06 -0.06 -24.17
N ASN A 35 15.89 0.56 -24.14
CA ASN A 35 15.13 0.93 -25.32
C ASN A 35 15.31 2.41 -25.74
N ASN A 36 16.17 3.18 -25.06
CA ASN A 36 16.42 4.61 -25.32
C ASN A 36 15.12 5.45 -25.36
N ARG A 37 14.15 5.15 -24.48
CA ARG A 37 12.80 5.76 -24.49
C ARG A 37 12.71 6.98 -23.58
N THR A 38 13.13 8.13 -24.10
CA THR A 38 13.04 9.42 -23.38
C THR A 38 11.61 9.97 -23.23
N ASP A 39 10.66 9.42 -23.98
CA ASP A 39 9.25 9.77 -23.89
C ASP A 39 8.50 9.03 -22.74
N LEU A 40 9.15 8.05 -22.11
CA LEU A 40 8.66 7.31 -20.94
C LEU A 40 9.19 7.97 -19.67
N PHE A 41 8.62 9.12 -19.31
CA PHE A 41 8.89 9.80 -18.05
C PHE A 41 8.04 9.21 -16.89
N LYS A 42 8.40 9.55 -15.65
CA LYS A 42 7.90 8.91 -14.44
C LYS A 42 6.37 8.81 -14.39
N GLU A 43 5.67 9.91 -14.62
CA GLU A 43 4.21 9.96 -14.51
C GLU A 43 3.51 9.05 -15.52
N LYS A 44 4.02 9.00 -16.75
CA LYS A 44 3.49 8.12 -17.81
C LYS A 44 3.73 6.65 -17.50
N VAL A 45 4.93 6.30 -17.02
CA VAL A 45 5.28 4.93 -16.63
C VAL A 45 4.38 4.46 -15.50
N LEU A 46 4.23 5.28 -14.45
CA LEU A 46 3.42 4.94 -13.29
C LEU A 46 1.93 4.83 -13.63
N SER A 47 1.40 5.69 -14.51
CA SER A 47 0.01 5.59 -14.97
C SER A 47 -0.24 4.27 -15.72
N HIS A 48 0.63 3.92 -16.68
CA HIS A 48 0.52 2.65 -17.39
C HIS A 48 0.65 1.44 -16.46
N PHE A 49 1.56 1.53 -15.47
CA PHE A 49 1.74 0.48 -14.47
C PHE A 49 0.46 0.27 -13.65
N ALA A 50 -0.10 1.34 -13.09
CA ALA A 50 -1.28 1.25 -12.22
C ALA A 50 -2.49 0.64 -12.95
N GLU A 51 -2.73 1.01 -14.21
CA GLU A 51 -3.80 0.41 -15.03
C GLU A 51 -3.57 -1.09 -15.26
N LEU A 52 -2.34 -1.50 -15.58
CA LEU A 52 -2.00 -2.89 -15.85
C LEU A 52 -2.04 -3.75 -14.58
N GLU A 53 -1.56 -3.21 -13.46
CA GLU A 53 -1.57 -3.87 -12.16
C GLU A 53 -2.99 -4.13 -11.68
N GLU A 54 -3.87 -3.12 -11.74
CA GLU A 54 -5.28 -3.26 -11.36
C GLU A 54 -5.99 -4.31 -12.22
N ALA A 55 -5.77 -4.28 -13.53
CA ALA A 55 -6.33 -5.27 -14.44
C ALA A 55 -5.81 -6.69 -14.13
N GLN A 56 -4.51 -6.83 -13.86
CA GLN A 56 -3.91 -8.13 -13.53
C GLN A 56 -4.47 -8.67 -12.22
N GLN A 57 -4.52 -7.87 -11.15
CA GLN A 57 -5.07 -8.27 -9.86
C GLN A 57 -6.55 -8.65 -9.95
N THR A 58 -7.32 -7.93 -10.74
CA THR A 58 -8.74 -8.23 -10.97
C THR A 58 -8.94 -9.55 -11.69
N ASN A 59 -8.13 -9.85 -12.71
CA ASN A 59 -8.23 -11.06 -13.51
C ASN A 59 -7.67 -12.30 -12.81
N THR A 60 -6.73 -12.12 -11.89
CA THR A 60 -6.03 -13.20 -11.17
C THR A 60 -5.91 -12.88 -9.67
N PRO A 61 -7.04 -12.85 -8.93
CA PRO A 61 -7.08 -12.31 -7.57
C PRO A 61 -6.28 -13.12 -6.52
N SER A 62 -5.89 -14.34 -6.84
CA SER A 62 -5.05 -15.21 -5.98
C SER A 62 -3.60 -15.36 -6.47
N MET A 63 -3.22 -14.68 -7.56
CA MET A 63 -1.84 -14.71 -8.06
C MET A 63 -0.91 -14.03 -7.06
N LEU A 64 0.28 -14.59 -6.83
CA LEU A 64 1.27 -13.97 -5.96
C LEU A 64 1.78 -12.64 -6.55
N TYR A 65 2.04 -11.65 -5.69
CA TYR A 65 2.40 -10.31 -6.14
C TYR A 65 3.66 -10.24 -7.03
N PRO A 66 4.73 -11.02 -6.79
CA PRO A 66 5.86 -11.10 -7.73
C PRO A 66 5.46 -11.56 -9.14
N GLU A 67 4.48 -12.48 -9.24
CA GLU A 67 3.97 -12.95 -10.53
C GLU A 67 3.08 -11.89 -11.19
N VAL A 68 2.30 -11.14 -10.39
CA VAL A 68 1.56 -9.97 -10.88
C VAL A 68 2.51 -8.95 -11.48
N LEU A 69 3.57 -8.58 -10.77
CA LEU A 69 4.58 -7.63 -11.25
C LEU A 69 5.30 -8.15 -12.51
N TYR A 70 5.65 -9.44 -12.55
CA TYR A 70 6.26 -10.08 -13.73
C TYR A 70 5.37 -9.93 -14.97
N ASN A 71 4.09 -10.26 -14.84
CA ASN A 71 3.12 -10.16 -15.93
C ASN A 71 2.86 -8.71 -16.35
N VAL A 72 2.78 -7.80 -15.37
CA VAL A 72 2.62 -6.37 -15.62
C VAL A 72 3.81 -5.81 -16.40
N HIS A 73 5.04 -6.22 -16.08
CA HIS A 73 6.22 -5.80 -16.82
C HIS A 73 6.18 -6.25 -18.29
N GLN A 74 5.80 -7.49 -18.56
CA GLN A 74 5.62 -8.00 -19.93
C GLN A 74 4.53 -7.21 -20.69
N GLN A 75 3.38 -6.97 -20.04
CA GLN A 75 2.30 -6.21 -20.66
C GLN A 75 2.71 -4.76 -20.91
N PHE A 76 3.47 -4.15 -19.98
CA PHE A 76 4.04 -2.81 -20.15
C PHE A 76 4.99 -2.76 -21.35
N ALA A 77 5.90 -3.72 -21.46
CA ALA A 77 6.81 -3.82 -22.60
C ALA A 77 6.06 -3.92 -23.92
N LYS A 78 5.07 -4.80 -24.01
CA LYS A 78 4.21 -4.97 -25.18
C LYS A 78 3.42 -3.70 -25.52
N ARG A 79 2.80 -3.06 -24.54
CA ARG A 79 1.99 -1.83 -24.70
C ARG A 79 2.81 -0.67 -25.24
N ASN A 80 4.08 -0.58 -24.85
CA ASN A 80 4.98 0.51 -25.23
C ASN A 80 5.94 0.15 -26.35
N ASN A 81 5.79 -1.02 -26.99
CA ASN A 81 6.69 -1.54 -28.05
C ASN A 81 8.16 -1.55 -27.60
N LEU A 82 8.44 -2.10 -26.42
CA LEU A 82 9.79 -2.20 -25.87
C LEU A 82 10.34 -3.62 -26.06
N GLN A 83 11.65 -3.69 -26.28
CA GLN A 83 12.38 -4.94 -26.17
C GLN A 83 12.49 -5.33 -24.69
N SER A 84 12.10 -6.55 -24.36
CA SER A 84 12.24 -7.14 -23.04
C SER A 84 12.72 -8.58 -23.15
N ASN A 85 13.06 -9.18 -22.04
CA ASN A 85 13.38 -10.60 -21.91
C ASN A 85 12.97 -11.12 -20.53
N GLU A 86 12.91 -12.43 -20.38
CA GLU A 86 12.52 -13.10 -19.14
C GLU A 86 13.34 -12.66 -17.91
N GLY A 87 14.62 -12.34 -18.11
CA GLY A 87 15.49 -11.86 -17.03
C GLY A 87 15.03 -10.51 -16.47
N LEU A 88 14.68 -9.54 -17.33
CA LEU A 88 14.15 -8.25 -16.95
C LEU A 88 12.77 -8.38 -16.29
N ASP A 89 11.92 -9.27 -16.82
CA ASP A 89 10.59 -9.51 -16.27
C ASP A 89 10.68 -10.10 -14.86
N LYS A 90 11.58 -11.08 -14.64
CA LYS A 90 11.85 -11.65 -13.30
C LYS A 90 12.47 -10.65 -12.34
N GLU A 91 13.39 -9.81 -12.80
CA GLU A 91 13.98 -8.77 -11.97
C GLU A 91 12.92 -7.77 -11.50
N PHE A 92 12.04 -7.33 -12.40
CA PHE A 92 10.92 -6.46 -12.05
C PHE A 92 9.95 -7.14 -11.07
N GLY A 93 9.60 -8.41 -11.29
CA GLY A 93 8.77 -9.20 -10.39
C GLY A 93 9.33 -9.28 -8.96
N ASN A 94 10.66 -9.29 -8.83
CA ASN A 94 11.36 -9.35 -7.55
C ASN A 94 11.82 -7.98 -7.03
N SER A 95 11.22 -6.87 -7.46
CA SER A 95 11.70 -5.52 -7.13
C SER A 95 11.24 -5.01 -5.76
N VAL A 96 10.18 -5.55 -5.16
CA VAL A 96 9.62 -5.11 -3.87
C VAL A 96 10.66 -4.91 -2.76
N PRO A 97 11.65 -5.80 -2.56
CA PRO A 97 12.68 -5.63 -1.54
C PRO A 97 13.51 -4.35 -1.65
N TYR A 98 13.52 -3.71 -2.82
CA TYR A 98 14.30 -2.50 -3.09
C TYR A 98 13.49 -1.21 -3.02
N TRP A 99 12.18 -1.29 -2.78
CA TRP A 99 11.33 -0.11 -2.69
C TRP A 99 11.62 0.65 -1.38
N PRO A 100 11.85 1.97 -1.44
CA PRO A 100 12.23 2.75 -0.27
C PRO A 100 11.05 2.96 0.68
N ALA A 101 11.32 3.04 1.99
CA ALA A 101 10.35 3.58 2.93
C ALA A 101 10.28 5.11 2.80
N PHE A 102 9.11 5.70 3.11
CA PHE A 102 9.06 7.15 3.33
C PHE A 102 9.93 7.51 4.53
N ALA A 103 10.57 8.68 4.47
CA ALA A 103 11.56 9.10 5.46
C ALA A 103 11.00 9.18 6.90
N ASP A 104 9.70 9.38 7.04
CA ASP A 104 9.02 9.50 8.34
C ASP A 104 8.48 8.16 8.88
N SER A 105 8.42 7.10 8.05
CA SER A 105 7.69 5.89 8.40
C SER A 105 8.24 5.16 9.61
N ALA A 106 9.54 4.91 9.65
CA ALA A 106 10.17 4.14 10.72
C ALA A 106 10.04 4.83 12.10
N ASP A 107 10.31 6.14 12.15
CA ASP A 107 10.24 6.91 13.41
C ASP A 107 8.79 7.08 13.88
N ALA A 108 7.87 7.34 12.96
CA ALA A 108 6.46 7.44 13.28
C ALA A 108 5.89 6.11 13.81
N LEU A 109 6.24 4.97 13.19
CA LEU A 109 5.81 3.66 13.66
C LEU A 109 6.36 3.34 15.05
N ARG A 110 7.65 3.63 15.32
CA ARG A 110 8.24 3.47 16.67
C ARG A 110 7.48 4.29 17.71
N LYS A 111 7.16 5.54 17.39
CA LYS A 111 6.37 6.41 18.27
C LYS A 111 4.96 5.83 18.48
N LEU A 112 4.26 5.42 17.45
CA LEU A 112 2.91 4.83 17.55
C LEU A 112 2.90 3.53 18.36
N LYS A 113 3.94 2.69 18.24
CA LYS A 113 4.05 1.42 18.97
C LYS A 113 4.17 1.60 20.49
N THR A 114 4.51 2.79 20.98
CA THR A 114 4.52 3.06 22.44
C THR A 114 3.11 3.09 23.06
N LYS A 115 2.08 3.30 22.23
CA LYS A 115 0.68 3.43 22.69
C LYS A 115 -0.25 2.37 22.10
N PHE A 116 0.01 1.91 20.87
CA PHE A 116 -0.87 1.04 20.11
C PHE A 116 -0.17 -0.25 19.70
N LYS A 117 -0.94 -1.30 19.50
CA LYS A 117 -0.53 -2.46 18.73
C LYS A 117 -0.67 -2.17 17.23
N LEU A 118 0.30 -2.63 16.44
CA LEU A 118 0.39 -2.32 15.01
C LEU A 118 0.09 -3.55 14.17
N ILE A 119 -0.80 -3.39 13.21
CA ILE A 119 -1.24 -4.43 12.27
C ILE A 119 -0.95 -3.98 10.84
N ILE A 120 -0.57 -4.90 9.99
CA ILE A 120 -0.49 -4.69 8.53
C ILE A 120 -1.68 -5.37 7.84
N LEU A 121 -2.27 -4.68 6.86
CA LEU A 121 -3.18 -5.22 5.86
C LEU A 121 -2.72 -4.76 4.48
N SER A 122 -2.07 -5.64 3.71
CA SER A 122 -1.32 -5.23 2.52
C SER A 122 -1.55 -6.11 1.29
N ASN A 123 -1.61 -5.46 0.13
CA ASN A 123 -1.69 -6.09 -1.19
C ASN A 123 -0.32 -6.61 -1.66
N VAL A 124 0.30 -7.51 -0.89
CA VAL A 124 1.62 -8.08 -1.18
C VAL A 124 1.64 -9.55 -0.72
N ASN A 125 2.66 -10.29 -1.11
CA ASN A 125 2.95 -11.62 -0.58
C ASN A 125 3.79 -11.54 0.71
N ASP A 126 3.83 -12.63 1.48
CA ASP A 126 4.51 -12.69 2.78
C ASP A 126 6.01 -12.37 2.69
N ALA A 127 6.69 -12.93 1.69
CA ALA A 127 8.11 -12.67 1.48
C ALA A 127 8.39 -11.20 1.18
N GLY A 128 7.62 -10.57 0.29
CA GLY A 128 7.75 -9.14 -0.05
C GLY A 128 7.52 -8.23 1.16
N PHE A 129 6.53 -8.55 2.00
CA PHE A 129 6.32 -7.79 3.23
C PHE A 129 7.46 -7.98 4.24
N THR A 130 8.04 -9.18 4.34
CA THR A 130 9.18 -9.43 5.24
C THR A 130 10.35 -8.48 4.97
N ASP A 131 10.68 -8.24 3.70
CA ASP A 131 11.73 -7.29 3.32
C ASP A 131 11.36 -5.84 3.62
N SER A 132 10.10 -5.46 3.36
CA SER A 132 9.57 -4.13 3.72
C SER A 132 9.58 -3.92 5.25
N SER A 133 9.22 -4.93 6.04
CA SER A 133 9.24 -4.88 7.51
C SER A 133 10.64 -4.66 8.07
N ARG A 134 11.67 -5.33 7.51
CA ARG A 134 13.07 -5.09 7.88
C ARG A 134 13.48 -3.63 7.65
N ARG A 135 13.04 -3.04 6.55
CA ARG A 135 13.31 -1.64 6.20
C ARG A 135 12.60 -0.66 7.13
N LEU A 136 11.37 -0.97 7.54
CA LEU A 136 10.61 -0.17 8.50
C LEU A 136 11.18 -0.27 9.92
N GLY A 137 11.90 -1.35 10.25
CA GLY A 137 12.60 -1.51 11.52
C GLY A 137 11.70 -1.54 12.75
N VAL A 138 10.46 -2.02 12.58
CA VAL A 138 9.45 -2.16 13.63
C VAL A 138 8.79 -3.52 13.52
N GLU A 139 8.61 -4.19 14.65
CA GLU A 139 7.85 -5.43 14.73
C GLU A 139 6.36 -5.13 14.76
N PHE A 140 5.58 -5.79 13.92
CA PHE A 140 4.12 -5.71 13.88
C PHE A 140 3.49 -6.84 14.70
N ASP A 141 2.40 -6.52 15.41
CA ASP A 141 1.68 -7.50 16.25
C ASP A 141 0.88 -8.50 15.43
N ALA A 142 0.47 -8.14 14.22
CA ALA A 142 -0.12 -9.03 13.22
C ALA A 142 0.14 -8.51 11.79
N ILE A 143 0.25 -9.44 10.85
CA ILE A 143 0.47 -9.15 9.43
C ILE A 143 -0.54 -9.98 8.63
N TYR A 144 -1.30 -9.31 7.79
CA TYR A 144 -2.28 -9.91 6.88
C TYR A 144 -1.95 -9.46 5.46
N THR A 145 -1.55 -10.42 4.63
CA THR A 145 -1.16 -10.20 3.24
C THR A 145 -2.21 -10.71 2.28
N ALA A 146 -2.18 -10.21 1.04
CA ALA A 146 -3.05 -10.73 -0.02
C ALA A 146 -2.82 -12.23 -0.26
N GLU A 147 -1.59 -12.73 -0.07
CA GLU A 147 -1.26 -14.16 -0.16
C GLU A 147 -2.03 -14.98 0.87
N GLN A 148 -2.03 -14.58 2.14
CA GLN A 148 -2.73 -15.28 3.22
C GLN A 148 -4.25 -15.25 3.05
N ILE A 149 -4.77 -14.15 2.50
CA ILE A 149 -6.21 -13.91 2.33
C ILE A 149 -6.72 -14.58 1.04
N GLY A 150 -5.86 -14.68 0.02
CA GLY A 150 -6.23 -15.13 -1.33
C GLY A 150 -6.98 -14.07 -2.13
N SER A 151 -6.82 -12.77 -1.77
CA SER A 151 -7.54 -11.66 -2.37
C SER A 151 -6.79 -10.34 -2.22
N TYR A 152 -6.94 -9.46 -3.19
CA TYR A 152 -6.42 -8.08 -3.17
C TYR A 152 -7.49 -7.08 -2.72
N LYS A 153 -7.09 -6.05 -1.94
CA LYS A 153 -7.91 -4.85 -1.76
C LYS A 153 -8.14 -4.20 -3.14
N PRO A 154 -9.32 -3.66 -3.46
CA PRO A 154 -10.37 -3.21 -2.55
C PRO A 154 -11.44 -4.28 -2.22
N ASN A 155 -11.23 -5.56 -2.49
CA ASN A 155 -12.20 -6.58 -2.11
C ASN A 155 -12.45 -6.53 -0.59
N PRO A 156 -13.72 -6.37 -0.13
CA PRO A 156 -14.03 -6.28 1.30
C PRO A 156 -13.63 -7.50 2.11
N ALA A 157 -13.46 -8.67 1.49
CA ALA A 157 -12.97 -9.88 2.14
C ALA A 157 -11.65 -9.67 2.88
N ASN A 158 -10.79 -8.75 2.43
CA ASN A 158 -9.53 -8.42 3.09
C ASN A 158 -9.75 -7.81 4.48
N PHE A 159 -10.67 -6.85 4.58
CA PHE A 159 -11.03 -6.20 5.85
C PHE A 159 -11.80 -7.14 6.77
N GLU A 160 -12.71 -7.93 6.23
CA GLU A 160 -13.46 -8.95 6.99
C GLU A 160 -12.52 -10.00 7.59
N TYR A 161 -11.55 -10.47 6.81
CA TYR A 161 -10.51 -11.41 7.27
C TYR A 161 -9.71 -10.80 8.42
N MET A 162 -9.18 -9.59 8.27
CA MET A 162 -8.44 -8.88 9.32
C MET A 162 -9.27 -8.73 10.60
N ILE A 163 -10.50 -8.23 10.51
CA ILE A 163 -11.40 -8.02 11.65
C ILE A 163 -11.66 -9.34 12.39
N LYS A 164 -11.95 -10.41 11.64
CA LYS A 164 -12.18 -11.76 12.20
C LYS A 164 -10.92 -12.27 12.90
N SER A 165 -9.77 -12.19 12.26
CA SER A 165 -8.50 -12.67 12.79
C SER A 165 -8.06 -11.93 14.04
N VAL A 166 -8.19 -10.60 14.06
CA VAL A 166 -7.89 -9.77 15.25
C VAL A 166 -8.83 -10.12 16.42
N LYS A 167 -10.11 -10.35 16.13
CA LYS A 167 -11.07 -10.77 17.16
C LYS A 167 -10.69 -12.16 17.72
N GLN A 168 -10.29 -13.11 16.89
CA GLN A 168 -9.91 -14.47 17.31
C GLN A 168 -8.61 -14.49 18.12
N THR A 169 -7.59 -13.73 17.66
CA THR A 169 -6.23 -13.75 18.26
C THR A 169 -6.14 -12.88 19.50
N PHE A 170 -6.78 -11.72 19.50
CA PHE A 170 -6.60 -10.71 20.56
C PHE A 170 -7.88 -10.42 21.37
N GLY A 171 -9.03 -11.00 21.01
CA GLY A 171 -10.31 -10.71 21.65
C GLY A 171 -10.85 -9.29 21.41
N ILE A 172 -10.30 -8.57 20.40
CA ILE A 172 -10.58 -7.16 20.15
C ILE A 172 -11.70 -7.02 19.11
N LYS A 173 -12.63 -6.09 19.39
CA LYS A 173 -13.71 -5.74 18.46
C LYS A 173 -13.22 -4.71 17.42
N LYS A 174 -13.87 -4.70 16.27
CA LYS A 174 -13.64 -3.77 15.17
C LYS A 174 -13.52 -2.29 15.60
N ASP A 175 -14.38 -1.86 16.49
CA ASP A 175 -14.46 -0.45 16.94
C ASP A 175 -13.21 0.00 17.72
N SER A 176 -12.36 -0.93 18.15
CA SER A 176 -11.07 -0.64 18.78
C SER A 176 -9.90 -0.67 17.80
N ILE A 177 -10.16 -0.79 16.49
CA ILE A 177 -9.17 -0.77 15.42
C ILE A 177 -9.35 0.52 14.60
N LEU A 178 -8.30 1.31 14.45
CA LEU A 178 -8.26 2.47 13.57
C LEU A 178 -7.44 2.12 12.32
N HIS A 179 -8.02 2.24 11.13
CA HIS A 179 -7.32 1.97 9.88
C HIS A 179 -6.63 3.22 9.34
N VAL A 180 -5.35 3.10 8.99
CA VAL A 180 -4.48 4.20 8.56
C VAL A 180 -3.94 3.90 7.17
N ALA A 181 -4.30 4.69 6.17
CA ALA A 181 -3.94 4.43 4.78
C ALA A 181 -3.86 5.69 3.92
N GLN A 182 -3.10 5.61 2.83
CA GLN A 182 -3.06 6.63 1.77
C GLN A 182 -4.16 6.40 0.72
N SER A 183 -4.41 5.15 0.31
CA SER A 183 -5.29 4.85 -0.82
C SER A 183 -6.76 4.98 -0.47
N LEU A 184 -7.44 5.95 -1.10
CA LEU A 184 -8.90 6.10 -0.98
C LEU A 184 -9.63 4.90 -1.60
N PHE A 185 -9.12 4.39 -2.73
CA PHE A 185 -9.73 3.29 -3.46
C PHE A 185 -9.53 1.92 -2.78
N HIS A 186 -8.27 1.56 -2.49
CA HIS A 186 -7.97 0.23 -1.97
C HIS A 186 -8.32 0.08 -0.48
N ASP A 187 -8.34 1.18 0.28
CA ASP A 187 -8.44 1.13 1.73
C ASP A 187 -9.69 1.83 2.27
N HIS A 188 -9.87 3.12 1.99
CA HIS A 188 -10.96 3.88 2.62
C HIS A 188 -12.34 3.42 2.17
N ILE A 189 -12.53 3.13 0.87
CA ILE A 189 -13.82 2.61 0.37
C ILE A 189 -14.20 1.30 1.09
N PRO A 190 -13.41 0.21 1.05
CA PRO A 190 -13.80 -1.04 1.70
C PRO A 190 -13.81 -0.94 3.23
N ALA A 191 -12.90 -0.19 3.86
CA ALA A 191 -12.91 0.00 5.30
C ALA A 191 -14.22 0.68 5.78
N LYS A 192 -14.67 1.71 5.07
CA LYS A 192 -15.95 2.38 5.37
C LYS A 192 -17.14 1.48 5.09
N ALA A 193 -17.11 0.66 4.05
CA ALA A 193 -18.18 -0.29 3.75
C ALA A 193 -18.39 -1.31 4.88
N VAL A 194 -17.31 -1.74 5.56
CA VAL A 194 -17.40 -2.60 6.76
C VAL A 194 -17.55 -1.81 8.06
N GLY A 195 -17.74 -0.49 8.00
CA GLY A 195 -17.99 0.39 9.14
C GLY A 195 -16.77 0.63 10.04
N MET A 196 -15.56 0.69 9.50
CA MET A 196 -14.36 1.06 10.24
C MET A 196 -14.13 2.57 10.25
N THR A 197 -13.48 3.05 11.32
CA THR A 197 -12.93 4.40 11.39
C THR A 197 -11.59 4.44 10.66
N THR A 198 -11.35 5.51 9.89
CA THR A 198 -10.16 5.61 9.02
C THR A 198 -9.43 6.94 9.19
N VAL A 199 -8.11 6.89 9.10
CA VAL A 199 -7.20 8.03 9.01
C VAL A 199 -6.55 8.05 7.62
N TRP A 200 -6.71 9.15 6.93
CA TRP A 200 -6.08 9.35 5.62
C TRP A 200 -4.71 10.00 5.75
N ILE A 201 -3.69 9.30 5.30
CA ILE A 201 -2.33 9.85 5.17
C ILE A 201 -2.20 10.42 3.75
N ASP A 202 -2.54 11.69 3.62
CA ASP A 202 -2.62 12.41 2.35
C ASP A 202 -1.24 12.91 1.91
N ARG A 203 -0.35 11.98 1.54
CA ARG A 203 1.03 12.27 1.14
C ARG A 203 1.13 13.13 -0.11
N GLN A 204 0.16 13.04 -0.99
CA GLN A 204 0.11 13.76 -2.26
C GLN A 204 -0.70 15.06 -2.17
N ASN A 205 -1.19 15.42 -0.97
CA ASN A 205 -1.97 16.64 -0.72
C ASN A 205 -3.27 16.71 -1.56
N LEU A 206 -3.87 15.56 -1.83
CA LEU A 206 -5.07 15.42 -2.68
C LEU A 206 -6.28 16.15 -2.10
N SER A 207 -6.39 16.23 -0.76
CA SER A 207 -7.43 16.99 -0.06
C SER A 207 -7.38 18.50 -0.34
N LYS A 208 -6.28 19.00 -0.95
CA LYS A 208 -6.04 20.40 -1.31
C LYS A 208 -5.64 20.57 -2.77
N ASN A 209 -6.23 19.76 -3.65
CA ASN A 209 -5.96 19.78 -5.09
C ASN A 209 -4.52 19.40 -5.49
N GLY A 210 -3.90 18.50 -4.73
CA GLY A 210 -2.61 17.90 -5.09
C GLY A 210 -2.69 17.02 -6.33
N ASN A 211 -1.55 16.48 -6.74
CA ASN A 211 -1.48 15.61 -7.90
C ASN A 211 -1.68 14.14 -7.49
N TRP A 212 -2.63 13.45 -8.12
CA TRP A 212 -2.92 12.04 -7.88
C TRP A 212 -1.77 11.10 -8.23
N GLY A 213 -0.83 11.52 -9.08
CA GLY A 213 0.25 10.66 -9.53
C GLY A 213 -0.30 9.38 -10.17
N ALA A 214 0.17 8.24 -9.71
CA ALA A 214 -0.34 6.93 -10.12
C ALA A 214 -1.46 6.40 -9.20
N THR A 215 -1.80 7.11 -8.14
CA THR A 215 -2.90 6.74 -7.25
C THR A 215 -4.24 6.84 -8.00
N LYS A 216 -5.06 5.81 -7.89
CA LYS A 216 -6.36 5.78 -8.56
C LYS A 216 -7.26 6.92 -8.09
N VAL A 217 -7.76 7.70 -9.03
CA VAL A 217 -8.74 8.76 -8.79
C VAL A 217 -10.07 8.12 -8.36
N VAL A 218 -10.67 8.65 -7.32
CA VAL A 218 -11.98 8.22 -6.83
C VAL A 218 -12.96 9.37 -6.92
N ASP A 219 -14.01 9.19 -7.70
CA ASP A 219 -15.13 10.12 -7.74
C ASP A 219 -15.94 9.99 -6.44
N ASN A 220 -16.15 11.12 -5.75
CA ASN A 220 -16.86 11.15 -4.47
C ASN A 220 -16.27 10.20 -3.41
N PRO A 221 -15.00 10.37 -3.01
CA PRO A 221 -14.35 9.50 -2.06
C PRO A 221 -15.08 9.53 -0.69
N PRO A 222 -15.08 8.41 0.05
CA PRO A 222 -15.63 8.40 1.39
C PRO A 222 -14.85 9.37 2.28
N LYS A 223 -15.57 10.09 3.15
CA LYS A 223 -14.94 11.00 4.11
C LYS A 223 -14.12 10.19 5.13
N ALA A 224 -12.81 10.41 5.16
CA ALA A 224 -11.96 9.93 6.24
C ALA A 224 -12.31 10.67 7.55
N ASP A 225 -12.16 10.00 8.70
CA ASP A 225 -12.49 10.60 10.00
C ASP A 225 -11.42 11.59 10.47
N ALA A 226 -10.18 11.42 9.99
CA ALA A 226 -9.10 12.39 10.14
C ALA A 226 -8.16 12.35 8.92
N ILE A 227 -7.46 13.47 8.67
CA ILE A 227 -6.53 13.61 7.54
C ILE A 227 -5.21 14.19 8.07
N PHE A 228 -4.10 13.57 7.69
CA PHE A 228 -2.74 14.02 8.00
C PHE A 228 -1.87 14.00 6.73
N LYS A 229 -0.97 14.97 6.60
CA LYS A 229 -0.07 15.09 5.43
C LYS A 229 1.00 14.00 5.35
N ASN A 230 1.35 13.40 6.50
CA ASN A 230 2.33 12.33 6.62
C ASN A 230 2.12 11.54 7.92
N LEU A 231 2.80 10.41 8.06
CA LEU A 231 2.62 9.52 9.21
C LEU A 231 3.16 10.13 10.51
N MET A 232 4.23 10.91 10.44
CA MET A 232 4.82 11.54 11.64
C MET A 232 3.85 12.57 12.25
N SER A 233 3.15 13.36 11.45
CA SER A 233 2.16 14.31 11.97
C SER A 233 0.97 13.61 12.64
N PHE A 234 0.55 12.45 12.12
CA PHE A 234 -0.40 11.59 12.80
C PHE A 234 0.14 11.07 14.13
N ALA A 235 1.35 10.48 14.12
CA ALA A 235 1.98 9.92 15.31
C ALA A 235 2.18 10.95 16.43
N GLN A 236 2.59 12.17 16.07
CA GLN A 236 2.75 13.26 17.03
C GLN A 236 1.41 13.66 17.68
N THR A 237 0.34 13.69 16.92
CA THR A 237 -1.00 14.04 17.44
C THR A 237 -1.51 12.98 18.41
N VAL A 238 -1.44 11.69 18.05
CA VAL A 238 -2.11 10.63 18.82
C VAL A 238 -1.33 10.10 20.01
N VAL A 239 -0.02 10.35 20.08
CA VAL A 239 0.83 9.91 21.20
C VAL A 239 1.06 11.02 22.23
N HIS A 240 0.61 12.24 21.99
CA HIS A 240 0.64 13.34 22.97
C HIS A 240 -0.72 13.57 23.65
N ASP A 241 -1.77 12.95 23.12
CA ASP A 241 -3.09 12.88 23.75
C ASP A 241 -3.17 11.64 24.67
#